data_f096bc77f0ebe4153ce912ae24fce343
#
_entry.id   f096bc77f0ebe4153ce912ae24fce343
#
_cell.length_a   1.000
_cell.length_b   1.000
_cell.length_c   1.000
_cell.angle_alpha   90.00
_cell.angle_beta   90.00
_cell.angle_gamma   90.00
#
_symmetry.space_group_name_H-M   'P 1'
#
loop_
_entity.id
_entity.type
_entity.pdbx_description
1 polymer ?
#
loop_
_entity_poly.entity_id
_entity_poly.type
_entity_poly.pdbx_seq_one_letter_code
_entity_poly.pdbx_strand_id
1 'polypeptide(L)'
;MKLSKSKIIGLVALLAIVAIIGGTLVWRQAQPKPAKPIETVQVNGYLGGEKIGLFDDPDFQKAAAAQGLDVDYRKAGSLAMMTADTKGMDYLFPSSRAAVEYGTAQGVKATQSDIVFNSPIVLYTHKAVADGLVAGGLMSKNADGVYSMDMAKAIDAMTNDKTWADVGYAAGYGQFRIDSTDPVQSNSGNEYAALIANVLNGGQPATTESLARDKETIKSIFAKSGWMETSSEDAFNQFLTLGVGSKPMMVGYESQILDLAVNQPDAFSQVKDDVVIAYPTPTVWSTHTLIALDDKGTKLLDLLKSSDVQKLAWERHGFRAANFSGTDSIARFKVPGTLEQVTAVTELPGNDAMQAIIKALS
;
A
#
# COMPACT_ATOMS: atom_id res chain seq x y z
N MET A 1 25.21 68.72 -51.40
CA MET A 1 25.12 67.51 -52.21
C MET A 1 23.84 66.77 -51.80
N LYS A 2 22.77 66.88 -52.60
CA LYS A 2 21.48 66.24 -52.27
C LYS A 2 21.55 64.77 -52.71
N LEU A 3 21.40 63.84 -51.75
CA LEU A 3 21.30 62.41 -52.08
C LEU A 3 20.06 62.18 -52.95
N SER A 4 20.23 61.38 -54.02
CA SER A 4 19.11 61.02 -54.89
C SER A 4 18.09 60.12 -54.15
N LYS A 5 16.80 60.24 -54.47
CA LYS A 5 15.71 59.50 -53.84
C LYS A 5 15.99 57.95 -53.82
N SER A 6 16.63 57.43 -54.84
CA SER A 6 17.01 55.98 -54.93
C SER A 6 18.07 55.58 -53.88
N LYS A 7 19.02 56.49 -53.54
CA LYS A 7 20.03 56.20 -52.49
C LYS A 7 19.44 56.22 -51.09
N ILE A 8 18.42 57.08 -50.86
CA ILE A 8 17.71 57.13 -49.58
C ILE A 8 16.87 55.86 -49.38
N ILE A 9 16.18 55.39 -50.42
CA ILE A 9 15.40 54.15 -50.37
C ILE A 9 16.30 52.92 -50.10
N GLY A 10 17.48 52.87 -50.76
CA GLY A 10 18.44 51.78 -50.52
C GLY A 10 19.00 51.79 -49.10
N LEU A 11 19.26 52.95 -48.53
CA LEU A 11 19.73 53.07 -47.14
C LEU A 11 18.68 52.65 -46.11
N VAL A 12 17.41 53.05 -46.32
CA VAL A 12 16.29 52.63 -45.46
C VAL A 12 16.07 51.15 -45.52
N ALA A 13 16.13 50.51 -46.72
CA ALA A 13 16.01 49.07 -46.90
C ALA A 13 17.16 48.31 -46.19
N LEU A 14 18.38 48.81 -46.26
CA LEU A 14 19.53 48.21 -45.59
C LEU A 14 19.39 48.31 -44.05
N LEU A 15 18.95 49.41 -43.51
CA LEU A 15 18.70 49.57 -42.07
C LEU A 15 17.57 48.68 -41.58
N ALA A 16 16.51 48.50 -42.36
CA ALA A 16 15.44 47.56 -42.04
C ALA A 16 15.91 46.12 -42.00
N ILE A 17 16.76 45.71 -42.93
CA ILE A 17 17.33 44.33 -42.96
C ILE A 17 18.25 44.11 -41.76
N VAL A 18 19.08 45.09 -41.40
CA VAL A 18 19.96 45.00 -40.22
C VAL A 18 19.15 44.95 -38.92
N ALA A 19 18.05 45.71 -38.83
CA ALA A 19 17.16 45.67 -37.68
C ALA A 19 16.43 44.33 -37.55
N ILE A 20 16.01 43.72 -38.66
CA ILE A 20 15.37 42.39 -38.67
C ILE A 20 16.38 41.30 -38.27
N ILE A 21 17.58 41.32 -38.82
CA ILE A 21 18.62 40.36 -38.47
C ILE A 21 19.06 40.54 -37.02
N GLY A 22 19.27 41.75 -36.57
CA GLY A 22 19.60 42.04 -35.17
C GLY A 22 18.49 41.62 -34.21
N GLY A 23 17.25 41.94 -34.58
CA GLY A 23 16.07 41.55 -33.75
C GLY A 23 15.89 40.03 -33.66
N THR A 24 16.10 39.31 -34.76
CA THR A 24 16.01 37.79 -34.75
C THR A 24 17.15 37.15 -34.00
N LEU A 25 18.36 37.71 -34.03
CA LEU A 25 19.49 37.22 -33.22
C LEU A 25 19.26 37.44 -31.71
N VAL A 26 18.81 38.61 -31.35
CA VAL A 26 18.44 38.93 -29.92
C VAL A 26 17.28 38.07 -29.45
N TRP A 27 16.25 37.90 -30.28
CA TRP A 27 15.13 37.01 -29.96
C TRP A 27 15.54 35.52 -29.81
N ARG A 28 16.44 35.02 -30.67
CA ARG A 28 17.01 33.66 -30.51
C ARG A 28 17.89 33.51 -29.26
N GLN A 29 18.60 34.57 -28.86
CA GLN A 29 19.40 34.54 -27.63
C GLN A 29 18.53 34.67 -26.36
N ALA A 30 17.39 35.32 -26.49
CA ALA A 30 16.43 35.49 -25.40
C ALA A 30 15.50 34.25 -25.18
N GLN A 31 15.48 33.30 -26.15
CA GLN A 31 14.77 32.06 -25.94
C GLN A 31 15.51 31.21 -24.91
N PRO A 32 14.81 30.68 -23.89
CA PRO A 32 15.42 29.75 -22.97
C PRO A 32 15.99 28.59 -23.80
N LYS A 33 17.27 28.30 -23.59
CA LYS A 33 17.89 27.10 -24.20
C LYS A 33 17.02 25.93 -23.85
N PRO A 34 16.64 25.04 -24.81
CA PRO A 34 15.95 23.81 -24.48
C PRO A 34 16.75 23.11 -23.38
N ALA A 35 16.05 22.77 -22.28
CA ALA A 35 16.67 22.01 -21.21
C ALA A 35 17.34 20.78 -21.83
N LYS A 36 18.60 20.52 -21.46
CA LYS A 36 19.24 19.27 -21.87
C LYS A 36 18.30 18.14 -21.46
N PRO A 37 18.09 17.13 -22.33
CA PRO A 37 17.36 15.93 -21.92
C PRO A 37 17.98 15.42 -20.62
N ILE A 38 17.17 15.25 -19.59
CA ILE A 38 17.64 14.61 -18.35
C ILE A 38 17.97 13.18 -18.76
N GLU A 39 19.22 12.78 -18.55
CA GLU A 39 19.64 11.42 -18.79
C GLU A 39 18.93 10.52 -17.80
N THR A 40 18.01 9.66 -18.27
CA THR A 40 17.22 8.77 -17.44
C THR A 40 18.03 7.51 -17.10
N VAL A 41 17.99 7.13 -15.83
CA VAL A 41 18.60 5.92 -15.30
C VAL A 41 17.49 4.94 -14.95
N GLN A 42 17.58 3.72 -15.46
CA GLN A 42 16.62 2.67 -15.13
C GLN A 42 16.83 2.19 -13.69
N VAL A 43 15.73 2.08 -12.96
CA VAL A 43 15.66 1.67 -11.55
C VAL A 43 14.71 0.48 -11.44
N ASN A 44 15.25 -0.70 -11.16
CA ASN A 44 14.49 -1.95 -11.10
C ASN A 44 14.39 -2.47 -9.68
N GLY A 45 13.26 -3.09 -9.33
CA GLY A 45 13.14 -3.69 -8.02
C GLY A 45 11.96 -4.62 -7.85
N TYR A 46 11.78 -5.10 -6.63
CA TYR A 46 10.60 -5.86 -6.25
C TYR A 46 9.60 -5.00 -5.49
N LEU A 47 8.32 -5.15 -5.81
CA LEU A 47 7.22 -4.33 -5.30
C LEU A 47 6.06 -5.20 -4.79
N GLY A 48 5.53 -4.88 -3.61
CA GLY A 48 4.28 -5.44 -3.12
C GLY A 48 3.08 -5.01 -3.98
N GLY A 49 2.14 -5.94 -4.23
CA GLY A 49 1.04 -5.75 -5.17
C GLY A 49 0.19 -4.51 -4.89
N GLU A 50 -0.08 -4.21 -3.63
CA GLU A 50 -0.88 -3.07 -3.18
C GLU A 50 -0.29 -1.68 -3.55
N LYS A 51 0.97 -1.63 -3.97
CA LYS A 51 1.67 -0.40 -4.38
C LYS A 51 1.73 -0.21 -5.90
N ILE A 52 1.29 -1.21 -6.67
CA ILE A 52 1.35 -1.17 -8.15
C ILE A 52 0.59 0.04 -8.68
N GLY A 53 -0.60 0.33 -8.15
CA GLY A 53 -1.39 1.48 -8.57
C GLY A 53 -0.62 2.80 -8.48
N LEU A 54 0.15 3.02 -7.41
CA LEU A 54 0.99 4.21 -7.28
C LEU A 54 2.16 4.22 -8.27
N PHE A 55 2.81 3.07 -8.48
CA PHE A 55 3.96 3.00 -9.39
C PHE A 55 3.55 3.13 -10.86
N ASP A 56 2.35 2.71 -11.22
CA ASP A 56 1.76 2.89 -12.56
C ASP A 56 1.09 4.25 -12.74
N ASP A 57 0.97 5.06 -11.67
CA ASP A 57 0.34 6.38 -11.74
C ASP A 57 1.15 7.31 -12.65
N PRO A 58 0.51 7.94 -13.69
CA PRO A 58 1.20 8.80 -14.63
C PRO A 58 1.89 10.02 -13.96
N ASP A 59 1.35 10.53 -12.85
CA ASP A 59 1.96 11.65 -12.14
C ASP A 59 3.17 11.20 -11.32
N PHE A 60 3.15 9.97 -10.76
CA PHE A 60 4.35 9.36 -10.16
C PHE A 60 5.43 9.13 -11.21
N GLN A 61 5.10 8.53 -12.35
CA GLN A 61 6.06 8.29 -13.43
C GLN A 61 6.66 9.60 -13.97
N LYS A 62 5.84 10.65 -14.08
CA LYS A 62 6.30 11.98 -14.46
C LYS A 62 7.24 12.59 -13.41
N ALA A 63 6.93 12.42 -12.11
CA ALA A 63 7.79 12.89 -11.03
C ALA A 63 9.14 12.15 -11.03
N ALA A 64 9.13 10.83 -11.29
CA ALA A 64 10.33 10.02 -11.43
C ALA A 64 11.19 10.48 -12.64
N ALA A 65 10.57 10.64 -13.79
CA ALA A 65 11.26 11.12 -15.00
C ALA A 65 11.85 12.53 -14.81
N ALA A 66 11.20 13.41 -14.06
CA ALA A 66 11.72 14.74 -13.72
C ALA A 66 13.00 14.68 -12.85
N GLN A 67 13.21 13.59 -12.13
CA GLN A 67 14.43 13.30 -11.36
C GLN A 67 15.44 12.44 -12.15
N GLY A 68 15.14 12.15 -13.42
CA GLY A 68 15.99 11.30 -14.26
C GLY A 68 15.89 9.82 -13.91
N LEU A 69 14.76 9.36 -13.35
CA LEU A 69 14.50 7.97 -13.01
C LEU A 69 13.46 7.38 -13.97
N ASP A 70 13.75 6.19 -14.49
CA ASP A 70 12.81 5.32 -15.18
C ASP A 70 12.59 4.10 -14.30
N VAL A 71 11.45 4.07 -13.59
CA VAL A 71 11.20 3.13 -12.50
C VAL A 71 10.40 1.96 -13.02
N ASP A 72 10.96 0.76 -12.88
CA ASP A 72 10.33 -0.52 -13.22
C ASP A 72 10.28 -1.44 -12.00
N TYR A 73 9.37 -2.40 -12.00
CA TYR A 73 9.18 -3.31 -10.88
C TYR A 73 8.81 -4.73 -11.32
N ARG A 74 9.08 -5.67 -10.41
CA ARG A 74 8.54 -7.03 -10.43
C ARG A 74 7.66 -7.23 -9.21
N LYS A 75 6.42 -7.66 -9.40
CA LYS A 75 5.51 -7.99 -8.30
C LYS A 75 6.05 -9.16 -7.50
N ALA A 76 6.14 -8.99 -6.17
CA ALA A 76 6.51 -10.06 -5.23
C ALA A 76 5.88 -9.81 -3.86
N GLY A 77 5.58 -10.89 -3.14
CA GLY A 77 5.19 -10.79 -1.72
C GLY A 77 6.36 -10.31 -0.86
N SER A 78 6.08 -9.62 0.24
CA SER A 78 7.10 -8.96 1.07
C SER A 78 8.17 -9.93 1.62
N LEU A 79 7.78 -11.13 2.02
CA LEU A 79 8.73 -12.12 2.50
C LEU A 79 9.44 -12.85 1.35
N ALA A 80 8.71 -13.09 0.24
CA ALA A 80 9.27 -13.72 -0.94
C ALA A 80 10.38 -12.89 -1.58
N MET A 81 10.24 -11.55 -1.64
CA MET A 81 11.27 -10.68 -2.20
C MET A 81 12.57 -10.67 -1.37
N MET A 82 12.50 -11.02 -0.07
CA MET A 82 13.68 -11.08 0.80
C MET A 82 14.58 -12.29 0.52
N THR A 83 14.07 -13.30 -0.15
CA THR A 83 14.80 -14.51 -0.54
C THR A 83 14.96 -14.64 -2.05
N ALA A 84 14.46 -13.68 -2.82
CA ALA A 84 14.55 -13.65 -4.26
C ALA A 84 15.98 -13.29 -4.74
N ASP A 85 16.29 -13.61 -6.00
CA ASP A 85 17.53 -13.13 -6.63
C ASP A 85 17.45 -11.61 -6.83
N THR A 86 18.32 -10.88 -6.15
CA THR A 86 18.41 -9.42 -6.21
C THR A 86 19.38 -8.92 -7.27
N LYS A 87 19.94 -9.81 -8.09
CA LYS A 87 20.85 -9.41 -9.16
C LYS A 87 20.16 -8.48 -10.16
N GLY A 88 20.70 -7.27 -10.31
CA GLY A 88 20.14 -6.24 -11.19
C GLY A 88 18.90 -5.53 -10.60
N MET A 89 18.62 -5.73 -9.31
CA MET A 89 17.64 -4.96 -8.58
C MET A 89 18.33 -3.82 -7.82
N ASP A 90 17.72 -2.67 -7.85
CA ASP A 90 18.20 -1.44 -7.20
C ASP A 90 17.42 -1.19 -5.89
N TYR A 91 16.22 -1.81 -5.75
CA TYR A 91 15.40 -1.68 -4.55
C TYR A 91 14.52 -2.92 -4.26
N LEU A 92 14.12 -3.04 -2.99
CA LEU A 92 13.04 -3.92 -2.53
C LEU A 92 12.03 -3.06 -1.77
N PHE A 93 10.73 -3.27 -1.98
CA PHE A 93 9.73 -2.46 -1.31
C PHE A 93 8.66 -3.34 -0.61
N PRO A 94 9.04 -3.97 0.52
CA PRO A 94 8.11 -4.73 1.35
C PRO A 94 7.12 -3.81 2.07
N SER A 95 6.14 -4.41 2.73
CA SER A 95 5.03 -3.72 3.38
C SER A 95 5.13 -3.75 4.91
N SER A 96 6.24 -4.25 5.47
CA SER A 96 6.46 -4.21 6.92
C SER A 96 7.92 -4.14 7.30
N ARG A 97 8.15 -3.60 8.52
CA ARG A 97 9.45 -3.67 9.18
C ARG A 97 9.88 -5.12 9.45
N ALA A 98 8.92 -5.99 9.78
CA ALA A 98 9.23 -7.41 10.02
C ALA A 98 9.85 -8.08 8.78
N ALA A 99 9.36 -7.76 7.57
CA ALA A 99 9.97 -8.24 6.34
C ALA A 99 11.39 -7.69 6.12
N VAL A 100 11.66 -6.42 6.49
CA VAL A 100 13.01 -5.84 6.44
C VAL A 100 13.96 -6.57 7.38
N GLU A 101 13.55 -6.84 8.61
CA GLU A 101 14.33 -7.59 9.60
C GLU A 101 14.58 -9.04 9.13
N TYR A 102 13.56 -9.68 8.55
CA TYR A 102 13.70 -10.99 7.93
C TYR A 102 14.72 -10.96 6.79
N GLY A 103 14.64 -9.99 5.88
CA GLY A 103 15.60 -9.83 4.78
C GLY A 103 17.02 -9.63 5.27
N THR A 104 17.21 -8.84 6.32
CA THR A 104 18.52 -8.64 6.97
C THR A 104 19.09 -9.98 7.48
N ALA A 105 18.25 -10.80 8.11
CA ALA A 105 18.62 -12.14 8.57
C ALA A 105 18.94 -13.10 7.40
N GLN A 106 18.33 -12.90 6.23
CA GLN A 106 18.65 -13.65 5.00
C GLN A 106 19.88 -13.10 4.24
N GLY A 107 20.50 -12.02 4.72
CA GLY A 107 21.70 -11.45 4.13
C GLY A 107 21.47 -10.32 3.12
N VAL A 108 20.25 -9.80 3.02
CA VAL A 108 19.97 -8.58 2.23
C VAL A 108 20.77 -7.42 2.80
N LYS A 109 21.55 -6.76 1.96
CA LYS A 109 22.37 -5.60 2.32
C LYS A 109 21.73 -4.34 1.74
N ALA A 110 21.26 -3.48 2.63
CA ALA A 110 20.73 -2.18 2.27
C ALA A 110 21.84 -1.12 2.27
N THR A 111 21.84 -0.25 1.26
CA THR A 111 22.58 1.02 1.29
C THR A 111 21.84 2.01 2.19
N GLN A 112 20.51 2.05 2.06
CA GLN A 112 19.61 2.84 2.88
C GLN A 112 18.25 2.13 3.00
N SER A 113 17.54 2.35 4.10
CA SER A 113 16.19 1.83 4.28
C SER A 113 15.38 2.80 5.13
N ASP A 114 14.15 3.09 4.72
CA ASP A 114 13.26 3.97 5.49
C ASP A 114 11.78 3.64 5.21
N ILE A 115 10.93 3.99 6.18
CA ILE A 115 9.47 3.88 6.05
C ILE A 115 9.00 5.00 5.12
N VAL A 116 8.25 4.61 4.10
CA VAL A 116 7.70 5.54 3.10
C VAL A 116 6.22 5.80 3.33
N PHE A 117 5.44 4.73 3.58
CA PHE A 117 3.99 4.79 3.77
C PHE A 117 3.55 3.94 4.95
N ASN A 118 2.34 4.21 5.42
CA ASN A 118 1.66 3.39 6.40
C ASN A 118 0.25 3.06 5.92
N SER A 119 -0.23 1.87 6.26
CA SER A 119 -1.63 1.48 6.11
C SER A 119 -2.00 0.53 7.24
N PRO A 120 -3.12 0.72 7.95
CA PRO A 120 -3.54 -0.25 8.95
C PRO A 120 -4.05 -1.53 8.28
N ILE A 121 -3.89 -2.67 8.94
CA ILE A 121 -4.62 -3.88 8.60
C ILE A 121 -6.10 -3.65 8.94
N VAL A 122 -6.96 -4.00 8.01
CA VAL A 122 -8.41 -3.92 8.13
C VAL A 122 -9.05 -5.25 7.73
N LEU A 123 -10.34 -5.39 8.02
CA LEU A 123 -11.17 -6.49 7.52
C LEU A 123 -12.13 -5.93 6.48
N TYR A 124 -12.20 -6.59 5.35
CA TYR A 124 -13.26 -6.38 4.37
C TYR A 124 -14.33 -7.45 4.56
N THR A 125 -15.58 -7.03 4.54
CA THR A 125 -16.73 -7.92 4.64
C THR A 125 -17.91 -7.33 3.87
N HIS A 126 -19.01 -8.05 3.86
CA HIS A 126 -20.25 -7.62 3.23
C HIS A 126 -21.22 -7.11 4.29
N LYS A 127 -22.08 -6.16 3.92
CA LYS A 127 -23.02 -5.53 4.84
C LYS A 127 -23.88 -6.52 5.63
N ALA A 128 -24.43 -7.53 4.95
CA ALA A 128 -25.25 -8.55 5.61
C ALA A 128 -24.46 -9.37 6.65
N VAL A 129 -23.17 -9.64 6.34
CA VAL A 129 -22.26 -10.32 7.29
C VAL A 129 -21.96 -9.41 8.47
N ALA A 130 -21.57 -8.16 8.23
CA ALA A 130 -21.26 -7.19 9.27
C ALA A 130 -22.45 -6.98 10.22
N ASP A 131 -23.66 -6.81 9.69
CA ASP A 131 -24.88 -6.63 10.48
C ASP A 131 -25.18 -7.89 11.33
N GLY A 132 -24.97 -9.09 10.76
CA GLY A 132 -25.08 -10.35 11.49
C GLY A 132 -24.07 -10.47 12.64
N LEU A 133 -22.79 -10.14 12.38
CA LEU A 133 -21.74 -10.18 13.39
C LEU A 133 -21.91 -9.13 14.50
N VAL A 134 -22.53 -7.98 14.17
CA VAL A 134 -22.95 -7.00 15.19
C VAL A 134 -24.04 -7.59 16.08
N ALA A 135 -25.05 -8.22 15.49
CA ALA A 135 -26.11 -8.90 16.26
C ALA A 135 -25.57 -10.06 17.10
N GLY A 136 -24.57 -10.79 16.60
CA GLY A 136 -23.86 -11.87 17.30
C GLY A 136 -22.83 -11.39 18.34
N GLY A 137 -22.55 -10.10 18.41
CA GLY A 137 -21.66 -9.50 19.41
C GLY A 137 -20.16 -9.66 19.14
N LEU A 138 -19.75 -10.09 17.92
CA LEU A 138 -18.35 -10.14 17.49
C LEU A 138 -17.89 -8.79 16.95
N MET A 139 -18.81 -8.04 16.35
CA MET A 139 -18.54 -6.69 15.84
C MET A 139 -19.35 -5.65 16.59
N SER A 140 -18.94 -4.42 16.52
CA SER A 140 -19.70 -3.25 16.92
C SER A 140 -19.74 -2.23 15.78
N LYS A 141 -20.78 -1.40 15.77
CA LYS A 141 -20.92 -0.26 14.88
C LYS A 141 -21.15 0.99 15.71
N ASN A 142 -20.30 2.00 15.56
CA ASN A 142 -20.47 3.26 16.29
C ASN A 142 -21.48 4.19 15.62
N ALA A 143 -21.74 5.36 16.23
CA ALA A 143 -22.66 6.36 15.71
C ALA A 143 -22.27 6.94 14.35
N ASP A 144 -20.97 6.95 14.01
CA ASP A 144 -20.43 7.44 12.75
C ASP A 144 -20.47 6.37 11.66
N GLY A 145 -20.97 5.18 11.96
CA GLY A 145 -21.08 4.07 11.02
C GLY A 145 -19.83 3.22 10.89
N VAL A 146 -18.81 3.44 11.70
CA VAL A 146 -17.57 2.64 11.70
C VAL A 146 -17.80 1.29 12.35
N TYR A 147 -17.37 0.23 11.68
CA TYR A 147 -17.39 -1.12 12.19
C TYR A 147 -16.05 -1.49 12.84
N SER A 148 -16.12 -2.13 14.00
CA SER A 148 -14.95 -2.67 14.70
C SER A 148 -15.16 -4.14 15.04
N MET A 149 -14.12 -4.97 14.83
CA MET A 149 -14.11 -6.40 15.15
C MET A 149 -13.38 -6.62 16.47
N ASP A 150 -14.05 -7.26 17.42
CA ASP A 150 -13.40 -7.78 18.63
C ASP A 150 -12.57 -9.02 18.25
N MET A 151 -11.26 -8.84 18.12
CA MET A 151 -10.38 -9.91 17.65
C MET A 151 -10.25 -11.06 18.63
N ALA A 152 -10.41 -10.80 19.94
CA ALA A 152 -10.40 -11.87 20.93
C ALA A 152 -11.60 -12.81 20.77
N LYS A 153 -12.79 -12.24 20.57
CA LYS A 153 -14.00 -13.02 20.30
C LYS A 153 -13.94 -13.72 18.94
N ALA A 154 -13.40 -13.06 17.92
CA ALA A 154 -13.25 -13.65 16.60
C ALA A 154 -12.33 -14.87 16.63
N ILE A 155 -11.18 -14.76 17.31
CA ILE A 155 -10.22 -15.87 17.48
C ILE A 155 -10.84 -17.01 18.30
N ASP A 156 -11.56 -16.69 19.39
CA ASP A 156 -12.28 -17.69 20.17
C ASP A 156 -13.31 -18.43 19.31
N ALA A 157 -14.10 -17.72 18.52
CA ALA A 157 -15.07 -18.32 17.60
C ALA A 157 -14.41 -19.24 16.55
N MET A 158 -13.29 -18.81 15.94
CA MET A 158 -12.55 -19.63 15.00
C MET A 158 -11.91 -20.84 15.65
N THR A 159 -11.40 -20.73 16.88
CA THR A 159 -10.74 -21.82 17.61
C THR A 159 -11.77 -22.87 18.05
N ASN A 160 -12.99 -22.45 18.40
CA ASN A 160 -14.08 -23.33 18.84
C ASN A 160 -14.99 -23.80 17.67
N ASP A 161 -14.53 -23.69 16.43
CA ASP A 161 -15.23 -24.19 15.22
C ASP A 161 -16.67 -23.63 15.08
N LYS A 162 -16.93 -22.43 15.57
CA LYS A 162 -18.23 -21.78 15.40
C LYS A 162 -18.56 -21.61 13.93
N THR A 163 -19.84 -21.81 13.60
CA THR A 163 -20.34 -21.56 12.25
C THR A 163 -20.69 -20.08 12.07
N TRP A 164 -20.86 -19.64 10.83
CA TRP A 164 -21.38 -18.29 10.53
C TRP A 164 -22.73 -18.02 11.21
N ALA A 165 -23.58 -19.05 11.30
CA ALA A 165 -24.87 -18.95 12.01
C ALA A 165 -24.69 -18.74 13.52
N ASP A 166 -23.73 -19.43 14.15
CA ASP A 166 -23.44 -19.30 15.58
C ASP A 166 -22.94 -17.90 15.96
N VAL A 167 -22.33 -17.19 15.02
CA VAL A 167 -21.82 -15.83 15.21
C VAL A 167 -22.78 -14.75 14.70
N GLY A 168 -24.01 -15.10 14.33
CA GLY A 168 -25.07 -14.18 13.98
C GLY A 168 -25.35 -14.01 12.48
N TYR A 169 -24.57 -14.63 11.60
CA TYR A 169 -24.83 -14.59 10.16
C TYR A 169 -25.45 -15.93 9.68
N ALA A 170 -26.75 -16.06 9.85
CA ALA A 170 -27.49 -17.31 9.59
C ALA A 170 -27.49 -17.75 8.11
N ALA A 171 -27.29 -16.83 7.16
CA ALA A 171 -27.19 -17.16 5.74
C ALA A 171 -25.80 -17.69 5.32
N GLY A 172 -24.81 -17.62 6.22
CA GLY A 172 -23.45 -18.10 5.95
C GLY A 172 -23.35 -19.63 6.03
N TYR A 173 -22.52 -20.19 5.17
CA TYR A 173 -22.26 -21.62 5.13
C TYR A 173 -20.91 -21.97 5.77
N GLY A 174 -20.88 -23.05 6.52
CA GLY A 174 -19.65 -23.60 7.12
C GLY A 174 -19.19 -22.84 8.36
N GLN A 175 -17.93 -23.06 8.71
CA GLN A 175 -17.30 -22.46 9.87
C GLN A 175 -17.00 -20.97 9.66
N PHE A 176 -17.12 -20.19 10.73
CA PHE A 176 -16.68 -18.80 10.76
C PHE A 176 -15.15 -18.76 10.57
N ARG A 177 -14.72 -17.94 9.62
CA ARG A 177 -13.31 -17.69 9.35
C ARG A 177 -13.11 -16.29 8.77
N ILE A 178 -11.92 -15.79 8.92
CA ILE A 178 -11.44 -14.57 8.27
C ILE A 178 -10.38 -15.02 7.27
N ASP A 179 -10.68 -14.90 5.97
CA ASP A 179 -9.76 -15.28 4.91
C ASP A 179 -8.54 -14.35 4.91
N SER A 180 -7.38 -14.89 4.57
CA SER A 180 -6.10 -14.18 4.57
C SER A 180 -5.28 -14.56 3.34
N THR A 181 -4.20 -13.84 3.11
CA THR A 181 -3.13 -14.28 2.21
C THR A 181 -2.20 -15.24 2.91
N ASP A 182 -1.34 -15.92 2.13
CA ASP A 182 -0.32 -16.85 2.64
C ASP A 182 0.65 -16.11 3.60
N PRO A 183 0.69 -16.48 4.88
CA PRO A 183 1.47 -15.78 5.91
C PRO A 183 2.99 -15.92 5.76
N VAL A 184 3.46 -16.87 4.95
CA VAL A 184 4.90 -17.07 4.71
C VAL A 184 5.41 -16.42 3.43
N GLN A 185 4.50 -15.91 2.60
CA GLN A 185 4.85 -15.23 1.34
C GLN A 185 4.38 -13.77 1.31
N SER A 186 3.17 -13.51 1.82
CA SER A 186 2.52 -12.19 1.79
C SER A 186 2.58 -11.49 3.15
N ASN A 187 2.75 -10.18 3.12
CA ASN A 187 2.81 -9.37 4.34
C ASN A 187 1.47 -9.31 5.09
N SER A 188 0.34 -9.14 4.39
CA SER A 188 -0.96 -9.06 5.05
C SER A 188 -1.29 -10.32 5.83
N GLY A 189 -0.95 -11.50 5.29
CA GLY A 189 -1.07 -12.77 6.00
C GLY A 189 -0.10 -12.89 7.19
N ASN A 190 1.13 -12.43 7.01
CA ASN A 190 2.14 -12.44 8.07
C ASN A 190 1.76 -11.51 9.22
N GLU A 191 1.31 -10.30 8.93
CA GLU A 191 0.81 -9.34 9.93
C GLU A 191 -0.48 -9.81 10.60
N TYR A 192 -1.36 -10.50 9.87
CA TYR A 192 -2.55 -11.09 10.46
C TYR A 192 -2.21 -12.25 11.42
N ALA A 193 -1.22 -13.08 11.07
CA ALA A 193 -0.72 -14.11 11.99
C ALA A 193 -0.09 -13.51 13.24
N ALA A 194 0.65 -12.41 13.08
CA ALA A 194 1.20 -11.64 14.19
C ALA A 194 0.10 -11.03 15.08
N LEU A 195 -0.95 -10.48 14.47
CA LEU A 195 -2.10 -9.95 15.20
C LEU A 195 -2.81 -11.03 16.02
N ILE A 196 -3.06 -12.21 15.42
CA ILE A 196 -3.61 -13.37 16.14
C ILE A 196 -2.72 -13.74 17.34
N ALA A 197 -1.40 -13.84 17.12
CA ALA A 197 -0.44 -14.15 18.17
C ALA A 197 -0.45 -13.13 19.31
N ASN A 198 -0.54 -11.84 18.98
CA ASN A 198 -0.64 -10.76 19.96
C ASN A 198 -1.92 -10.86 20.78
N VAL A 199 -3.05 -11.11 20.12
CA VAL A 199 -4.35 -11.23 20.83
C VAL A 199 -4.34 -12.44 21.76
N LEU A 200 -3.81 -13.59 21.33
CA LEU A 200 -3.62 -14.77 22.20
C LEU A 200 -2.65 -14.48 23.37
N ASN A 201 -1.73 -13.54 23.19
CA ASN A 201 -0.84 -13.04 24.25
C ASN A 201 -1.43 -11.87 25.05
N GLY A 202 -2.76 -11.76 25.12
CA GLY A 202 -3.46 -10.74 25.89
C GLY A 202 -3.39 -9.32 25.29
N GLY A 203 -3.19 -9.22 23.96
CA GLY A 203 -3.08 -7.95 23.23
C GLY A 203 -1.70 -7.32 23.25
N GLN A 204 -0.74 -7.96 23.92
CA GLN A 204 0.66 -7.53 23.93
C GLN A 204 1.43 -8.22 22.79
N PRO A 205 2.52 -7.61 22.29
CA PRO A 205 3.38 -8.25 21.29
C PRO A 205 3.76 -9.67 21.71
N ALA A 206 3.55 -10.63 20.83
CA ALA A 206 3.87 -12.03 21.11
C ALA A 206 5.38 -12.23 21.26
N THR A 207 5.74 -13.15 22.16
CA THR A 207 7.11 -13.58 22.39
C THR A 207 7.32 -14.99 21.88
N THR A 208 8.56 -15.42 21.76
CA THR A 208 8.87 -16.83 21.41
C THR A 208 8.26 -17.82 22.41
N GLU A 209 8.16 -17.44 23.69
CA GLU A 209 7.53 -18.26 24.73
C GLU A 209 6.00 -18.35 24.53
N SER A 210 5.30 -17.22 24.32
CA SER A 210 3.88 -17.25 24.05
C SER A 210 3.55 -18.03 22.75
N LEU A 211 4.39 -17.89 21.72
CA LEU A 211 4.24 -18.64 20.48
C LEU A 211 4.46 -20.14 20.67
N ALA A 212 5.38 -20.55 21.55
CA ALA A 212 5.53 -21.98 21.85
C ALA A 212 4.25 -22.61 22.42
N ARG A 213 3.45 -21.82 23.17
CA ARG A 213 2.14 -22.21 23.69
C ARG A 213 1.06 -22.15 22.60
N ASP A 214 1.01 -21.09 21.79
CA ASP A 214 -0.14 -20.72 20.96
C ASP A 214 -0.02 -21.14 19.48
N LYS A 215 1.15 -21.61 19.04
CA LYS A 215 1.43 -21.97 17.63
C LYS A 215 0.44 -22.93 17.01
N GLU A 216 -0.03 -23.94 17.73
CA GLU A 216 -0.98 -24.92 17.20
C GLU A 216 -2.36 -24.29 16.96
N THR A 217 -2.76 -23.36 17.82
CA THR A 217 -3.98 -22.57 17.61
C THR A 217 -3.87 -21.70 16.35
N ILE A 218 -2.74 -21.00 16.19
CA ILE A 218 -2.49 -20.17 15.00
C ILE A 218 -2.51 -21.05 13.72
N LYS A 219 -1.81 -22.19 13.73
CA LYS A 219 -1.81 -23.14 12.62
C LYS A 219 -3.22 -23.63 12.29
N SER A 220 -4.03 -23.95 13.29
CA SER A 220 -5.39 -24.46 13.07
C SER A 220 -6.28 -23.40 12.41
N ILE A 221 -6.11 -22.11 12.75
CA ILE A 221 -6.86 -21.00 12.15
C ILE A 221 -6.51 -20.89 10.66
N PHE A 222 -5.22 -20.88 10.31
CA PHE A 222 -4.78 -20.78 8.91
C PHE A 222 -5.11 -22.03 8.09
N ALA A 223 -5.05 -23.22 8.67
CA ALA A 223 -5.39 -24.47 7.99
C ALA A 223 -6.85 -24.50 7.48
N LYS A 224 -7.75 -23.72 8.11
CA LYS A 224 -9.16 -23.62 7.71
C LYS A 224 -9.37 -22.71 6.49
N SER A 225 -8.39 -21.92 6.13
CA SER A 225 -8.49 -20.95 5.00
C SER A 225 -8.39 -21.63 3.62
N GLY A 226 -7.85 -22.87 3.55
CA GLY A 226 -7.62 -23.55 2.27
C GLY A 226 -6.54 -22.88 1.43
N TRP A 227 -6.79 -22.72 0.13
CA TRP A 227 -5.86 -21.99 -0.74
C TRP A 227 -5.84 -20.50 -0.41
N MET A 228 -4.64 -19.95 -0.24
CA MET A 228 -4.41 -18.54 0.07
C MET A 228 -3.59 -17.88 -1.04
N GLU A 229 -4.00 -16.66 -1.43
CA GLU A 229 -3.24 -15.87 -2.39
C GLU A 229 -1.90 -15.39 -1.79
N THR A 230 -0.92 -15.21 -2.66
CA THR A 230 0.41 -14.70 -2.26
C THR A 230 0.50 -13.17 -2.33
N SER A 231 -0.58 -12.50 -2.75
CA SER A 231 -0.69 -11.05 -2.89
C SER A 231 -1.99 -10.55 -2.27
N SER A 232 -1.89 -9.48 -1.46
CA SER A 232 -3.05 -8.80 -0.89
C SER A 232 -3.96 -8.18 -1.94
N GLU A 233 -3.40 -7.72 -3.07
CA GLU A 233 -4.17 -7.18 -4.18
C GLU A 233 -5.00 -8.26 -4.86
N ASP A 234 -4.40 -9.43 -5.15
CA ASP A 234 -5.13 -10.54 -5.78
C ASP A 234 -6.26 -11.04 -4.87
N ALA A 235 -5.99 -11.14 -3.55
CA ALA A 235 -7.00 -11.50 -2.56
C ALA A 235 -8.16 -10.48 -2.50
N PHE A 236 -7.85 -9.18 -2.54
CA PHE A 236 -8.85 -8.12 -2.54
C PHE A 236 -9.70 -8.14 -3.82
N ASN A 237 -9.08 -8.31 -4.99
CA ASN A 237 -9.77 -8.43 -6.27
C ASN A 237 -10.69 -9.66 -6.30
N GLN A 238 -10.26 -10.78 -5.72
CA GLN A 238 -11.11 -11.97 -5.56
C GLN A 238 -12.29 -11.70 -4.63
N PHE A 239 -12.07 -11.00 -3.50
CA PHE A 239 -13.14 -10.63 -2.58
C PHE A 239 -14.23 -9.81 -3.29
N LEU A 240 -13.83 -8.80 -4.06
CA LEU A 240 -14.75 -7.96 -4.82
C LEU A 240 -15.52 -8.75 -5.91
N THR A 241 -14.86 -9.74 -6.52
CA THR A 241 -15.40 -10.48 -7.69
C THR A 241 -16.26 -11.67 -7.27
N LEU A 242 -15.84 -12.43 -6.25
CA LEU A 242 -16.51 -13.68 -5.86
C LEU A 242 -17.70 -13.44 -4.92
N GLY A 243 -17.72 -12.31 -4.23
CA GLY A 243 -18.83 -11.89 -3.37
C GLY A 243 -19.00 -12.75 -2.10
N VAL A 244 -20.06 -12.46 -1.35
CA VAL A 244 -20.32 -12.97 0.00
C VAL A 244 -20.40 -14.49 0.11
N GLY A 245 -20.86 -15.16 -0.92
CA GLY A 245 -21.01 -16.63 -0.90
C GLY A 245 -19.69 -17.39 -0.86
N SER A 246 -18.62 -16.81 -1.41
CA SER A 246 -17.31 -17.43 -1.50
C SER A 246 -16.32 -16.82 -0.51
N LYS A 247 -16.35 -15.48 -0.37
CA LYS A 247 -15.44 -14.72 0.52
C LYS A 247 -16.22 -13.78 1.42
N PRO A 248 -16.86 -14.31 2.50
CA PRO A 248 -17.66 -13.50 3.41
C PRO A 248 -16.86 -12.41 4.12
N MET A 249 -15.57 -12.67 4.43
CA MET A 249 -14.69 -11.74 5.13
C MET A 249 -13.22 -12.05 4.82
N MET A 250 -12.41 -11.01 4.69
CA MET A 250 -10.97 -11.15 4.49
C MET A 250 -10.16 -10.03 5.15
N VAL A 251 -8.87 -10.31 5.38
CA VAL A 251 -7.87 -9.32 5.78
C VAL A 251 -7.35 -8.56 4.57
N GLY A 252 -7.17 -7.25 4.71
CA GLY A 252 -6.54 -6.40 3.72
C GLY A 252 -5.94 -5.14 4.32
N TYR A 253 -5.55 -4.20 3.47
CA TYR A 253 -5.04 -2.89 3.86
C TYR A 253 -6.10 -1.80 3.62
N GLU A 254 -6.19 -0.83 4.51
CA GLU A 254 -7.12 0.31 4.33
C GLU A 254 -6.93 1.00 2.97
N SER A 255 -5.68 1.14 2.52
CA SER A 255 -5.34 1.79 1.25
C SER A 255 -6.04 1.18 0.04
N GLN A 256 -6.34 -0.13 0.03
CA GLN A 256 -6.93 -0.81 -1.13
C GLN A 256 -8.33 -0.29 -1.48
N ILE A 257 -9.22 -0.11 -0.51
CA ILE A 257 -10.56 0.43 -0.77
C ILE A 257 -10.52 1.94 -1.06
N LEU A 258 -9.55 2.66 -0.47
CA LEU A 258 -9.35 4.08 -0.73
C LEU A 258 -8.86 4.31 -2.16
N ASP A 259 -7.90 3.50 -2.62
CA ASP A 259 -7.41 3.49 -4.01
C ASP A 259 -8.55 3.15 -4.99
N LEU A 260 -9.32 2.10 -4.72
CA LEU A 260 -10.47 1.70 -5.53
C LEU A 260 -11.46 2.85 -5.69
N ALA A 261 -11.76 3.57 -4.60
CA ALA A 261 -12.73 4.66 -4.61
C ALA A 261 -12.31 5.84 -5.47
N VAL A 262 -11.00 6.11 -5.56
CA VAL A 262 -10.45 7.23 -6.34
C VAL A 262 -10.18 6.84 -7.78
N ASN A 263 -9.49 5.70 -7.99
CA ASN A 263 -8.95 5.35 -9.29
C ASN A 263 -9.91 4.48 -10.14
N GLN A 264 -10.91 3.85 -9.49
CA GLN A 264 -11.92 3.01 -10.16
C GLN A 264 -13.34 3.36 -9.66
N PRO A 265 -13.80 4.62 -9.79
CA PRO A 265 -15.05 5.09 -9.17
C PRO A 265 -16.29 4.33 -9.66
N ASP A 266 -16.29 3.84 -10.90
CA ASP A 266 -17.39 3.03 -11.45
C ASP A 266 -17.46 1.65 -10.77
N ALA A 267 -16.30 0.99 -10.57
CA ALA A 267 -16.23 -0.27 -9.86
C ALA A 267 -16.60 -0.07 -8.37
N PHE A 268 -16.08 0.98 -7.73
CA PHE A 268 -16.42 1.31 -6.35
C PHE A 268 -17.92 1.58 -6.19
N SER A 269 -18.56 2.29 -7.14
CA SER A 269 -19.98 2.58 -7.07
C SER A 269 -20.88 1.34 -7.07
N GLN A 270 -20.41 0.22 -7.63
CA GLN A 270 -21.13 -1.06 -7.67
C GLN A 270 -21.05 -1.81 -6.33
N VAL A 271 -20.01 -1.58 -5.54
CA VAL A 271 -19.73 -2.35 -4.32
C VAL A 271 -19.91 -1.53 -3.04
N LYS A 272 -19.90 -0.21 -3.09
CA LYS A 272 -19.87 0.71 -1.91
C LYS A 272 -21.04 0.54 -0.93
N ASP A 273 -22.18 0.03 -1.39
CA ASP A 273 -23.37 -0.15 -0.55
C ASP A 273 -23.39 -1.53 0.13
N ASP A 274 -22.53 -2.45 -0.30
CA ASP A 274 -22.40 -3.80 0.24
C ASP A 274 -21.06 -4.04 0.93
N VAL A 275 -19.94 -3.56 0.36
CA VAL A 275 -18.62 -3.75 0.96
C VAL A 275 -18.45 -2.86 2.19
N VAL A 276 -18.08 -3.49 3.29
CA VAL A 276 -17.83 -2.86 4.59
C VAL A 276 -16.35 -2.99 4.92
N ILE A 277 -15.73 -1.87 5.27
CA ILE A 277 -14.44 -1.85 5.97
C ILE A 277 -14.68 -1.91 7.48
N ALA A 278 -13.98 -2.81 8.16
CA ALA A 278 -14.04 -2.96 9.61
C ALA A 278 -12.63 -2.96 10.20
N TYR A 279 -12.46 -2.32 11.34
CA TYR A 279 -11.15 -2.24 12.00
C TYR A 279 -11.03 -3.31 13.08
N PRO A 280 -10.04 -4.21 12.99
CA PRO A 280 -9.70 -5.11 14.08
C PRO A 280 -9.39 -4.33 15.36
N THR A 281 -9.80 -4.85 16.49
CA THR A 281 -9.50 -4.26 17.80
C THR A 281 -8.84 -5.32 18.67
N PRO A 282 -7.49 -5.24 18.89
CA PRO A 282 -6.57 -4.27 18.25
C PRO A 282 -6.27 -4.57 16.79
N THR A 283 -5.63 -3.61 16.08
CA THR A 283 -5.01 -3.83 14.77
C THR A 283 -3.51 -3.60 14.80
N VAL A 284 -2.82 -3.81 13.67
CA VAL A 284 -1.40 -3.48 13.47
C VAL A 284 -1.24 -2.53 12.30
N TRP A 285 -0.18 -1.73 12.32
CA TRP A 285 0.23 -0.90 11.20
C TRP A 285 1.17 -1.65 10.28
N SER A 286 0.82 -1.69 9.02
CA SER A 286 1.71 -2.04 7.93
C SER A 286 2.58 -0.85 7.59
N THR A 287 3.89 -0.96 7.79
CA THR A 287 4.87 0.10 7.57
C THR A 287 5.64 -0.20 6.29
N HIS A 288 5.17 0.35 5.15
CA HIS A 288 5.77 0.12 3.84
C HIS A 288 7.16 0.75 3.79
N THR A 289 8.19 -0.08 3.79
CA THR A 289 9.59 0.31 3.92
C THR A 289 10.34 0.02 2.63
N LEU A 290 10.92 1.04 2.00
CA LEU A 290 11.81 0.82 0.87
C LEU A 290 13.22 0.51 1.36
N ILE A 291 13.81 -0.55 0.82
CA ILE A 291 15.19 -0.97 0.98
C ILE A 291 15.92 -0.61 -0.31
N ALA A 292 16.77 0.40 -0.29
CA ALA A 292 17.67 0.74 -1.38
C ALA A 292 18.88 -0.20 -1.34
N LEU A 293 19.17 -0.84 -2.46
CA LEU A 293 20.29 -1.76 -2.60
C LEU A 293 21.54 -1.04 -3.13
N ASP A 294 21.35 0.11 -3.80
CA ASP A 294 22.40 0.96 -4.36
C ASP A 294 21.97 2.45 -4.38
N ASP A 295 22.78 3.29 -5.04
CA ASP A 295 22.54 4.73 -5.18
C ASP A 295 21.27 5.05 -6.01
N LYS A 296 20.87 4.18 -6.93
CA LYS A 296 19.65 4.37 -7.73
C LYS A 296 18.41 4.12 -6.87
N GLY A 297 18.42 3.05 -6.08
CA GLY A 297 17.40 2.78 -5.08
C GLY A 297 17.29 3.90 -4.03
N THR A 298 18.43 4.51 -3.63
CA THR A 298 18.45 5.66 -2.72
C THR A 298 17.75 6.87 -3.34
N LYS A 299 17.99 7.18 -4.61
CA LYS A 299 17.28 8.27 -5.30
C LYS A 299 15.78 8.02 -5.40
N LEU A 300 15.36 6.78 -5.64
CA LEU A 300 13.94 6.41 -5.61
C LEU A 300 13.35 6.60 -4.20
N LEU A 301 14.07 6.22 -3.16
CA LEU A 301 13.63 6.45 -1.77
C LEU A 301 13.43 7.94 -1.49
N ASP A 302 14.38 8.79 -1.91
CA ASP A 302 14.28 10.25 -1.75
C ASP A 302 13.08 10.81 -2.52
N LEU A 303 12.84 10.35 -3.74
CA LEU A 303 11.67 10.72 -4.53
C LEU A 303 10.37 10.33 -3.81
N LEU A 304 10.24 9.11 -3.35
CA LEU A 304 9.05 8.61 -2.64
C LEU A 304 8.77 9.37 -1.34
N LYS A 305 9.82 9.89 -0.68
CA LYS A 305 9.71 10.72 0.53
C LYS A 305 9.46 12.20 0.24
N SER A 306 9.49 12.63 -1.03
CA SER A 306 9.17 14.01 -1.38
C SER A 306 7.72 14.35 -1.06
N SER A 307 7.46 15.62 -0.71
CA SER A 307 6.11 16.10 -0.35
C SER A 307 5.08 15.82 -1.43
N ASP A 308 5.47 15.97 -2.69
CA ASP A 308 4.56 15.82 -3.83
C ASP A 308 4.15 14.35 -4.02
N VAL A 309 5.10 13.40 -3.90
CA VAL A 309 4.79 11.97 -4.00
C VAL A 309 4.06 11.47 -2.75
N GLN A 310 4.40 11.96 -1.54
CA GLN A 310 3.65 11.65 -0.33
C GLN A 310 2.20 12.12 -0.42
N LYS A 311 1.98 13.32 -0.95
CA LYS A 311 0.64 13.85 -1.22
C LYS A 311 -0.11 13.00 -2.25
N LEU A 312 0.53 12.66 -3.38
CA LEU A 312 -0.03 11.80 -4.41
C LEU A 312 -0.45 10.44 -3.83
N ALA A 313 0.45 9.80 -3.06
CA ALA A 313 0.22 8.51 -2.44
C ALA A 313 -0.98 8.53 -1.49
N TRP A 314 -1.14 9.60 -0.70
CA TRP A 314 -2.32 9.77 0.14
C TRP A 314 -3.56 10.04 -0.70
N GLU A 315 -3.55 11.11 -1.51
CA GLU A 315 -4.75 11.62 -2.17
C GLU A 315 -5.35 10.67 -3.19
N ARG A 316 -4.56 9.83 -3.82
CA ARG A 316 -5.00 8.94 -4.90
C ARG A 316 -4.93 7.45 -4.55
N HIS A 317 -4.03 7.06 -3.65
CA HIS A 317 -3.79 5.64 -3.36
C HIS A 317 -4.05 5.27 -1.89
N GLY A 318 -4.49 6.24 -1.07
CA GLY A 318 -4.91 5.97 0.31
C GLY A 318 -3.79 5.57 1.27
N PHE A 319 -2.51 5.72 0.87
CA PHE A 319 -1.40 5.46 1.76
C PHE A 319 -1.23 6.60 2.76
N ARG A 320 -1.35 6.31 4.04
CA ARG A 320 -1.05 7.26 5.10
C ARG A 320 0.45 7.54 5.10
N ALA A 321 0.84 8.79 4.92
CA ALA A 321 2.24 9.17 4.82
C ALA A 321 3.00 8.94 6.12
N ALA A 322 4.26 8.49 6.05
CA ALA A 322 5.10 8.31 7.22
C ALA A 322 5.48 9.66 7.87
N ASN A 323 5.63 10.71 7.05
CA ASN A 323 6.13 12.03 7.48
C ASN A 323 5.20 13.19 7.08
N PHE A 324 4.02 12.92 6.56
CA PHE A 324 3.11 13.94 6.09
C PHE A 324 2.09 14.26 7.18
N SER A 325 2.21 15.43 7.78
CA SER A 325 1.19 16.03 8.64
C SER A 325 0.11 16.72 7.80
N GLY A 326 -0.39 16.02 6.77
CA GLY A 326 -1.42 16.54 5.89
C GLY A 326 -2.72 16.76 6.65
N THR A 327 -3.34 17.89 6.41
CA THR A 327 -4.61 18.29 7.01
C THR A 327 -5.82 17.65 6.32
N ASP A 328 -5.57 16.81 5.30
CA ASP A 328 -6.64 16.21 4.51
C ASP A 328 -7.24 15.01 5.22
N SER A 329 -8.50 15.15 5.58
CA SER A 329 -9.31 14.12 6.22
C SER A 329 -9.51 12.90 5.30
N ILE A 330 -9.58 11.70 5.89
CA ILE A 330 -9.96 10.47 5.19
C ILE A 330 -11.36 10.57 4.55
N ALA A 331 -12.21 11.46 5.05
CA ALA A 331 -13.54 11.74 4.48
C ALA A 331 -13.50 12.17 3.00
N ARG A 332 -12.34 12.63 2.49
CA ARG A 332 -12.15 12.94 1.07
C ARG A 332 -12.42 11.77 0.14
N PHE A 333 -12.12 10.55 0.58
CA PHE A 333 -12.31 9.32 -0.21
C PHE A 333 -13.78 8.91 -0.32
N LYS A 334 -14.66 9.44 0.51
CA LYS A 334 -16.10 9.11 0.55
C LYS A 334 -16.38 7.62 0.69
N VAL A 335 -15.47 6.91 1.36
CA VAL A 335 -15.63 5.50 1.73
C VAL A 335 -16.31 5.43 3.09
N PRO A 336 -17.52 4.85 3.19
CA PRO A 336 -18.25 4.76 4.46
C PRO A 336 -17.49 3.92 5.49
N GLY A 337 -17.54 4.32 6.73
CA GLY A 337 -16.99 3.53 7.85
C GLY A 337 -15.47 3.62 8.02
N THR A 338 -14.81 4.55 7.34
CA THR A 338 -13.37 4.80 7.54
C THR A 338 -13.10 5.61 8.81
N LEU A 339 -11.96 5.34 9.48
CA LEU A 339 -11.51 6.05 10.68
C LEU A 339 -10.51 7.15 10.34
N GLU A 340 -10.76 8.36 10.84
CA GLU A 340 -9.78 9.44 10.76
C GLU A 340 -8.48 9.06 11.47
N GLN A 341 -8.59 8.49 12.67
CA GLN A 341 -7.46 8.03 13.45
C GLN A 341 -7.68 6.60 13.93
N VAL A 342 -6.70 5.74 13.67
CA VAL A 342 -6.67 4.36 14.16
C VAL A 342 -5.87 4.34 15.46
N THR A 343 -6.54 4.18 16.58
CA THR A 343 -5.95 4.28 17.93
C THR A 343 -5.84 2.95 18.66
N ALA A 344 -6.69 1.98 18.32
CA ALA A 344 -6.67 0.64 18.92
C ALA A 344 -5.63 -0.24 18.20
N VAL A 345 -4.35 -0.02 18.47
CA VAL A 345 -3.24 -0.68 17.79
C VAL A 345 -2.37 -1.45 18.78
N THR A 346 -1.72 -2.50 18.28
CA THR A 346 -0.63 -3.21 18.95
C THR A 346 0.60 -3.21 18.04
N GLU A 347 1.78 -3.27 18.63
CA GLU A 347 3.01 -3.38 17.85
C GLU A 347 3.18 -4.80 17.28
N LEU A 348 3.90 -4.93 16.17
CA LEU A 348 4.29 -6.25 15.69
C LEU A 348 5.25 -6.93 16.69
N PRO A 349 5.19 -8.27 16.81
CA PRO A 349 6.18 -9.02 17.57
C PRO A 349 7.62 -8.70 17.11
N GLY A 350 8.58 -8.84 18.00
CA GLY A 350 9.99 -8.72 17.64
C GLY A 350 10.44 -9.79 16.65
N ASN A 351 11.59 -9.56 15.99
CA ASN A 351 12.09 -10.40 14.90
C ASN A 351 12.08 -11.90 15.23
N ASP A 352 12.57 -12.33 16.40
CA ASP A 352 12.63 -13.76 16.75
C ASP A 352 11.23 -14.40 16.81
N ALA A 353 10.24 -13.65 17.30
CA ALA A 353 8.86 -14.11 17.35
C ALA A 353 8.24 -14.14 15.94
N MET A 354 8.51 -13.14 15.09
CA MET A 354 8.07 -13.15 13.70
C MET A 354 8.68 -14.32 12.91
N GLN A 355 9.95 -14.61 13.11
CA GLN A 355 10.62 -15.79 12.53
C GLN A 355 9.98 -17.10 13.01
N ALA A 356 9.62 -17.19 14.29
CA ALA A 356 8.92 -18.36 14.83
C ALA A 356 7.52 -18.53 14.24
N ILE A 357 6.78 -17.43 13.96
CA ILE A 357 5.49 -17.47 13.26
C ILE A 357 5.68 -18.03 11.84
N ILE A 358 6.61 -17.47 11.06
CA ILE A 358 6.90 -17.92 9.70
C ILE A 358 7.23 -19.42 9.71
N LYS A 359 8.14 -19.83 10.59
CA LYS A 359 8.54 -21.25 10.72
C LYS A 359 7.39 -22.17 11.14
N ALA A 360 6.46 -21.68 11.96
CA ALA A 360 5.32 -22.47 12.40
C ALA A 360 4.31 -22.69 11.27
N LEU A 361 4.18 -21.72 10.35
CA LEU A 361 3.19 -21.73 9.28
C LEU A 361 3.75 -22.23 7.92
N SER A 362 5.08 -22.40 7.80
CA SER A 362 5.74 -23.08 6.69
C SER A 362 5.55 -24.58 6.81
#